data_48346bde78437b9d3481a5a95633d5cc
#
_entry.id   48346bde78437b9d3481a5a95633d5cc
#
_cell.length_a   1.000
_cell.length_b   1.000
_cell.length_c   1.000
_cell.angle_alpha   90.00
_cell.angle_beta   90.00
_cell.angle_gamma   90.00
#
_symmetry.space_group_name_H-M   'P 1'
#
loop_
_entity.id
_entity.type
_entity.pdbx_description
1 polymer ?
#
loop_
_entity_poly.entity_id
_entity_poly.type
_entity_poly.pdbx_seq_one_letter_code
_entity_poly.pdbx_strand_id
1 'polypeptide(L)'
;MPYSEFLQAAQNCRHDLEVLATRFGASIEQVAHRLSTLQRPGAKGIPFFFVRVDQAGTITKRHSATRLQFARFGGACPLWNVHRAFETPGRFLRQLAETPDGVRYISLARDVSKSGGSFGAPVRRYAIALGCEVKHAGSLIYADTLDLAQDNAFEPIGISCRICERKTCPQRSVPPLERRLSINANLRGVLPYDVT
;
A
#
# COMPACT_ATOMS: atom_id res chain seq x y z
N MET A 1 -14.93 -15.16 -9.71
CA MET A 1 -15.03 -15.46 -8.26
C MET A 1 -16.40 -14.98 -7.77
N PRO A 2 -17.36 -15.89 -7.49
CA PRO A 2 -18.67 -15.53 -6.95
C PRO A 2 -18.53 -14.81 -5.60
N TYR A 3 -19.44 -13.88 -5.31
CA TYR A 3 -19.26 -12.97 -4.16
C TYR A 3 -19.26 -13.70 -2.81
N SER A 4 -20.33 -14.44 -2.52
CA SER A 4 -20.51 -15.09 -1.21
C SER A 4 -19.48 -16.19 -0.95
N GLU A 5 -19.21 -17.00 -1.96
CA GLU A 5 -18.20 -18.05 -1.88
C GLU A 5 -16.80 -17.49 -1.63
N PHE A 6 -16.45 -16.42 -2.34
CA PHE A 6 -15.15 -15.78 -2.17
C PHE A 6 -15.01 -15.07 -0.81
N LEU A 7 -16.08 -14.40 -0.35
CA LEU A 7 -16.09 -13.77 0.98
C LEU A 7 -15.92 -14.81 2.08
N GLN A 8 -16.68 -15.92 2.03
CA GLN A 8 -16.57 -17.00 3.01
C GLN A 8 -15.18 -17.64 3.00
N ALA A 9 -14.64 -17.92 1.81
CA ALA A 9 -13.30 -18.46 1.67
C ALA A 9 -12.25 -17.52 2.27
N ALA A 10 -12.36 -16.21 2.01
CA ALA A 10 -11.45 -15.20 2.57
C ALA A 10 -11.48 -15.17 4.09
N GLN A 11 -12.67 -15.21 4.68
CA GLN A 11 -12.82 -15.28 6.14
C GLN A 11 -12.21 -16.55 6.73
N ASN A 12 -12.47 -17.71 6.13
CA ASN A 12 -11.99 -19.00 6.61
C ASN A 12 -10.45 -19.12 6.59
N CYS A 13 -9.77 -18.54 5.60
CA CYS A 13 -8.31 -18.54 5.51
C CYS A 13 -7.67 -17.25 6.07
N ARG A 14 -8.42 -16.46 6.82
CA ARG A 14 -7.94 -15.20 7.40
C ARG A 14 -7.27 -14.29 6.36
N HIS A 15 -7.89 -14.22 5.17
CA HIS A 15 -7.47 -13.38 4.04
C HIS A 15 -6.08 -13.74 3.46
N ASP A 16 -5.65 -14.99 3.57
CA ASP A 16 -4.43 -15.47 2.92
C ASP A 16 -4.55 -15.39 1.40
N LEU A 17 -3.76 -14.51 0.78
CA LEU A 17 -3.81 -14.23 -0.65
C LEU A 17 -3.35 -15.41 -1.50
N GLU A 18 -2.38 -16.20 -1.03
CA GLU A 18 -1.85 -17.35 -1.77
C GLU A 18 -2.84 -18.52 -1.74
N VAL A 19 -3.45 -18.79 -0.60
CA VAL A 19 -4.52 -19.78 -0.46
C VAL A 19 -5.70 -19.43 -1.36
N LEU A 20 -6.12 -18.16 -1.37
CA LEU A 20 -7.22 -17.69 -2.22
C LEU A 20 -6.85 -17.75 -3.71
N ALA A 21 -5.62 -17.37 -4.07
CA ALA A 21 -5.16 -17.44 -5.46
C ALA A 21 -5.20 -18.87 -5.99
N THR A 22 -4.70 -19.82 -5.22
CA THR A 22 -4.71 -21.24 -5.55
C THR A 22 -6.15 -21.78 -5.66
N ARG A 23 -6.99 -21.51 -4.66
CA ARG A 23 -8.37 -22.00 -4.61
C ARG A 23 -9.22 -21.53 -5.79
N PHE A 24 -9.04 -20.29 -6.23
CA PHE A 24 -9.85 -19.70 -7.30
C PHE A 24 -9.16 -19.65 -8.67
N GLY A 25 -7.96 -20.24 -8.81
CA GLY A 25 -7.20 -20.20 -10.07
C GLY A 25 -6.92 -18.77 -10.54
N ALA A 26 -6.68 -17.84 -9.61
CA ALA A 26 -6.56 -16.42 -9.89
C ALA A 26 -5.15 -15.90 -9.52
N SER A 27 -4.73 -14.81 -10.15
CA SER A 27 -3.47 -14.16 -9.76
C SER A 27 -3.61 -13.43 -8.41
N ILE A 28 -2.50 -13.23 -7.70
CA ILE A 28 -2.46 -12.45 -6.45
C ILE A 28 -3.04 -11.04 -6.66
N GLU A 29 -2.77 -10.38 -7.80
CA GLU A 29 -3.35 -9.09 -8.14
C GLU A 29 -4.88 -9.15 -8.22
N GLN A 30 -5.43 -10.19 -8.86
CA GLN A 30 -6.88 -10.36 -8.99
C GLN A 30 -7.55 -10.61 -7.63
N VAL A 31 -6.92 -11.45 -6.79
CA VAL A 31 -7.40 -11.72 -5.43
C VAL A 31 -7.37 -10.45 -4.58
N ALA A 32 -6.26 -9.74 -4.54
CA ALA A 32 -6.12 -8.51 -3.77
C ALA A 32 -7.14 -7.43 -4.20
N HIS A 33 -7.29 -7.23 -5.51
CA HIS A 33 -8.32 -6.31 -6.03
C HIS A 33 -9.74 -6.79 -5.70
N ARG A 34 -10.02 -8.09 -5.77
CA ARG A 34 -11.33 -8.64 -5.41
C ARG A 34 -11.66 -8.41 -3.94
N LEU A 35 -10.70 -8.62 -3.03
CA LEU A 35 -10.87 -8.33 -1.60
C LEU A 35 -11.26 -6.87 -1.36
N SER A 36 -10.62 -5.92 -2.03
CA SER A 36 -10.94 -4.49 -1.86
C SER A 36 -12.36 -4.13 -2.32
N THR A 37 -12.98 -4.93 -3.20
CA THR A 37 -14.34 -4.69 -3.73
C THR A 37 -15.45 -5.41 -2.98
N LEU A 38 -15.16 -6.11 -1.89
CA LEU A 38 -16.17 -6.84 -1.11
C LEU A 38 -16.96 -5.92 -0.18
N GLN A 39 -17.73 -5.00 -0.76
CA GLN A 39 -18.44 -3.96 0.00
C GLN A 39 -19.98 -3.96 -0.26
N ARG A 40 -20.56 -5.12 -0.62
CA ARG A 40 -22.00 -5.24 -0.82
C ARG A 40 -22.77 -4.95 0.48
N PRO A 41 -23.82 -4.12 0.47
CA PRO A 41 -24.67 -3.90 1.64
C PRO A 41 -25.19 -5.22 2.21
N GLY A 42 -25.15 -5.38 3.52
CA GLY A 42 -25.59 -6.60 4.23
C GLY A 42 -24.59 -7.76 4.22
N ALA A 43 -23.52 -7.71 3.41
CA ALA A 43 -22.49 -8.76 3.33
C ALA A 43 -21.10 -8.16 3.07
N LYS A 44 -20.70 -7.17 3.86
CA LYS A 44 -19.41 -6.48 3.71
C LYS A 44 -18.26 -7.33 4.23
N GLY A 45 -17.18 -7.40 3.47
CA GLY A 45 -15.88 -7.85 3.94
C GLY A 45 -15.10 -6.73 4.64
N ILE A 46 -13.84 -7.01 4.97
CA ILE A 46 -12.93 -5.99 5.50
C ILE A 46 -12.77 -4.88 4.45
N PRO A 47 -12.87 -3.61 4.85
CA PRO A 47 -12.59 -2.50 3.95
C PRO A 47 -11.09 -2.44 3.68
N PHE A 48 -10.68 -2.85 2.49
CA PHE A 48 -9.30 -2.76 2.03
C PHE A 48 -9.09 -1.58 1.08
N PHE A 49 -7.91 -1.00 1.13
CA PHE A 49 -7.36 -0.27 -0.01
C PHE A 49 -6.54 -1.22 -0.88
N PHE A 50 -6.49 -0.94 -2.16
CA PHE A 50 -5.67 -1.64 -3.14
C PHE A 50 -4.98 -0.62 -4.04
N VAL A 51 -3.69 -0.81 -4.29
CA VAL A 51 -2.93 -0.01 -5.24
C VAL A 51 -2.00 -0.91 -6.05
N ARG A 52 -1.81 -0.56 -7.33
CA ARG A 52 -0.75 -1.12 -8.16
C ARG A 52 0.12 0.02 -8.67
N VAL A 53 1.42 -0.12 -8.50
CA VAL A 53 2.41 0.82 -8.99
C VAL A 53 3.32 0.16 -10.03
N ASP A 54 3.84 0.95 -10.95
CA ASP A 54 4.97 0.56 -11.79
C ASP A 54 6.30 0.79 -11.07
N GLN A 55 7.41 0.43 -11.72
CA GLN A 55 8.74 0.56 -11.13
C GLN A 55 9.17 2.03 -10.91
N ALA A 56 8.55 2.99 -11.59
CA ALA A 56 8.76 4.42 -11.37
C ALA A 56 7.93 4.97 -10.20
N GLY A 57 7.13 4.12 -9.53
CA GLY A 57 6.25 4.52 -8.43
C GLY A 57 4.93 5.16 -8.87
N THR A 58 4.61 5.13 -10.18
CA THR A 58 3.35 5.67 -10.70
C THR A 58 2.19 4.73 -10.36
N ILE A 59 1.12 5.28 -9.80
CA ILE A 59 -0.09 4.51 -9.52
C ILE A 59 -0.82 4.21 -10.83
N THR A 60 -0.85 2.93 -11.22
CA THR A 60 -1.48 2.45 -12.46
C THR A 60 -2.87 1.84 -12.23
N LYS A 61 -3.20 1.46 -11.01
CA LYS A 61 -4.52 0.98 -10.58
C LYS A 61 -4.72 1.24 -9.11
N ARG A 62 -5.93 1.63 -8.72
CA ARG A 62 -6.27 1.90 -7.33
C ARG A 62 -7.73 1.63 -7.04
N HIS A 63 -8.02 1.23 -5.82
CA HIS A 63 -9.35 1.15 -5.23
C HIS A 63 -9.22 1.34 -3.72
N SER A 64 -10.13 2.03 -3.08
CA SER A 64 -10.14 2.14 -1.62
C SER A 64 -11.56 2.05 -1.07
N ALA A 65 -11.75 1.12 -0.14
CA ALA A 65 -12.92 1.05 0.73
C ALA A 65 -12.61 1.56 2.14
N THR A 66 -11.38 2.08 2.36
CA THR A 66 -10.91 2.68 3.62
C THR A 66 -10.97 4.21 3.55
N ARG A 67 -10.55 4.87 4.64
CA ARG A 67 -10.34 6.33 4.65
C ARG A 67 -9.12 6.77 3.83
N LEU A 68 -8.19 5.86 3.52
CA LEU A 68 -7.00 6.19 2.76
C LEU A 68 -7.38 6.62 1.34
N GLN A 69 -7.13 7.87 1.03
CA GLN A 69 -7.32 8.45 -0.28
C GLN A 69 -5.99 8.44 -1.04
N PHE A 70 -6.01 8.02 -2.30
CA PHE A 70 -4.82 8.08 -3.14
C PHE A 70 -4.74 9.41 -3.88
N ALA A 71 -3.55 9.96 -3.99
CA ALA A 71 -3.33 11.13 -4.84
C ALA A 71 -3.81 10.85 -6.26
N ARG A 72 -4.52 11.81 -6.84
CA ARG A 72 -5.05 11.69 -8.19
C ARG A 72 -3.94 11.68 -9.24
N PHE A 73 -2.88 12.43 -8.96
CA PHE A 73 -1.70 12.59 -9.84
C PHE A 73 -0.42 12.49 -9.02
N GLY A 74 0.66 12.03 -9.65
CA GLY A 74 1.96 11.87 -9.02
C GLY A 74 2.20 10.47 -8.46
N GLY A 75 3.37 10.29 -7.86
CA GLY A 75 3.79 9.04 -7.23
C GLY A 75 3.19 8.84 -5.84
N ALA A 76 3.17 7.59 -5.41
CA ALA A 76 2.88 7.23 -4.02
C ALA A 76 4.01 7.70 -3.09
N CYS A 77 3.71 7.75 -1.78
CA CYS A 77 4.72 8.09 -0.77
C CYS A 77 5.93 7.15 -0.87
N PRO A 78 7.18 7.66 -0.95
CA PRO A 78 8.37 6.83 -1.07
C PRO A 78 8.59 5.86 0.09
N LEU A 79 7.99 6.12 1.26
CA LEU A 79 8.09 5.27 2.45
C LEU A 79 7.15 4.06 2.42
N TRP A 80 6.27 3.94 1.43
CA TRP A 80 5.41 2.77 1.34
C TRP A 80 6.20 1.52 0.95
N ASN A 81 5.86 0.40 1.60
CA ASN A 81 6.46 -0.89 1.34
C ASN A 81 6.29 -1.39 -0.11
N VAL A 82 5.33 -0.86 -0.84
CA VAL A 82 5.09 -1.22 -2.25
C VAL A 82 6.29 -0.95 -3.15
N HIS A 83 7.10 0.07 -2.83
CA HIS A 83 8.33 0.37 -3.59
C HIS A 83 9.43 -0.67 -3.35
N ARG A 84 9.55 -1.17 -2.11
CA ARG A 84 10.51 -2.22 -1.75
C ARG A 84 10.14 -3.60 -2.31
N ALA A 85 8.90 -3.79 -2.73
CA ALA A 85 8.44 -5.08 -3.26
C ALA A 85 9.19 -5.52 -4.53
N PHE A 86 9.73 -4.59 -5.30
CA PHE A 86 10.56 -4.89 -6.48
C PHE A 86 11.93 -5.49 -6.14
N GLU A 87 12.42 -5.25 -4.92
CA GLU A 87 13.72 -5.75 -4.44
C GLU A 87 13.62 -7.20 -3.95
N THR A 88 12.40 -7.64 -3.59
CA THR A 88 12.13 -8.98 -3.06
C THR A 88 11.02 -9.70 -3.83
N PRO A 89 11.24 -10.02 -5.13
CA PRO A 89 10.21 -10.65 -5.95
C PRO A 89 9.67 -11.94 -5.31
N GLY A 90 8.36 -12.15 -5.40
CA GLY A 90 7.70 -13.33 -4.87
C GLY A 90 7.44 -13.33 -3.36
N ARG A 91 7.94 -12.37 -2.60
CA ARG A 91 7.69 -12.25 -1.15
C ARG A 91 6.63 -11.21 -0.82
N PHE A 92 5.84 -11.47 0.22
CA PHE A 92 5.02 -10.44 0.84
C PHE A 92 5.83 -9.62 1.83
N LEU A 93 5.82 -8.31 1.65
CA LEU A 93 6.34 -7.34 2.61
C LEU A 93 5.18 -6.80 3.43
N ARG A 94 5.36 -6.75 4.75
CA ARG A 94 4.40 -6.17 5.69
C ARG A 94 4.90 -4.83 6.20
N GLN A 95 4.00 -3.89 6.40
CA GLN A 95 4.30 -2.59 7.00
C GLN A 95 3.14 -2.18 7.90
N LEU A 96 3.46 -1.77 9.11
CA LEU A 96 2.57 -0.98 9.94
C LEU A 96 2.83 0.49 9.61
N ALA A 97 1.81 1.21 9.23
CA ALA A 97 1.94 2.57 8.73
C ALA A 97 0.95 3.51 9.40
N GLU A 98 1.37 4.76 9.61
CA GLU A 98 0.53 5.81 10.15
C GLU A 98 0.53 7.01 9.21
N THR A 99 -0.67 7.44 8.81
CA THR A 99 -0.89 8.63 7.97
C THR A 99 -0.84 9.92 8.80
N PRO A 100 -0.70 11.11 8.17
CA PRO A 100 -0.59 12.38 8.91
C PRO A 100 -1.80 12.72 9.79
N ASP A 101 -2.97 12.17 9.49
CA ASP A 101 -4.21 12.27 10.29
C ASP A 101 -4.27 11.28 11.46
N GLY A 102 -3.19 10.55 11.74
CA GLY A 102 -3.10 9.59 12.85
C GLY A 102 -3.80 8.26 12.60
N VAL A 103 -4.31 8.01 11.40
CA VAL A 103 -4.93 6.71 11.08
C VAL A 103 -3.86 5.65 10.81
N ARG A 104 -3.99 4.50 11.46
CA ARG A 104 -3.03 3.39 11.39
C ARG A 104 -3.52 2.27 10.49
N TYR A 105 -2.62 1.77 9.68
CA TYR A 105 -2.87 0.74 8.67
C TYR A 105 -1.87 -0.41 8.78
N ILE A 106 -2.33 -1.61 8.43
CA ILE A 106 -1.47 -2.71 8.03
C ILE A 106 -1.47 -2.79 6.51
N SER A 107 -0.30 -2.79 5.89
CA SER A 107 -0.10 -2.86 4.45
C SER A 107 0.71 -4.09 4.07
N LEU A 108 0.24 -4.82 3.06
CA LEU A 108 0.91 -5.96 2.42
C LEU A 108 1.32 -5.54 1.03
N ALA A 109 2.59 -5.72 0.67
CA ALA A 109 3.06 -5.43 -0.68
C ALA A 109 3.76 -6.64 -1.29
N ARG A 110 3.60 -6.80 -2.62
CA ARG A 110 4.24 -7.89 -3.38
C ARG A 110 4.48 -7.46 -4.83
N ASP A 111 5.62 -7.91 -5.38
CA ASP A 111 5.87 -7.85 -6.82
C ASP A 111 4.90 -8.78 -7.57
N VAL A 112 4.32 -8.28 -8.65
CA VAL A 112 3.41 -8.98 -9.55
C VAL A 112 3.82 -8.80 -11.00
N SER A 113 5.11 -8.70 -11.25
CA SER A 113 5.67 -8.54 -12.59
C SER A 113 5.21 -9.64 -13.54
N LYS A 114 5.02 -9.29 -14.80
CA LYS A 114 4.49 -10.20 -15.83
C LYS A 114 5.48 -10.31 -16.97
N SER A 115 5.78 -11.55 -17.34
CA SER A 115 6.57 -11.84 -18.53
C SER A 115 5.93 -11.19 -19.78
N GLY A 116 6.77 -10.82 -20.73
CA GLY A 116 6.33 -10.30 -22.03
C GLY A 116 5.70 -11.35 -22.95
N GLY A 117 5.74 -12.64 -22.58
CA GLY A 117 5.12 -13.73 -23.32
C GLY A 117 6.00 -14.34 -24.43
N SER A 118 7.13 -13.73 -24.79
CA SER A 118 8.11 -14.30 -25.73
C SER A 118 9.53 -13.95 -25.32
N PHE A 119 10.51 -14.65 -25.88
CA PHE A 119 11.93 -14.36 -25.67
C PHE A 119 12.26 -12.95 -26.15
N GLY A 120 12.93 -12.17 -25.31
CA GLY A 120 13.31 -10.78 -25.61
C GLY A 120 12.17 -9.73 -25.45
N ALA A 121 10.93 -10.14 -25.20
CA ALA A 121 9.85 -9.20 -24.94
C ALA A 121 10.02 -8.50 -23.59
N PRO A 122 9.69 -7.19 -23.47
CA PRO A 122 9.84 -6.44 -22.23
C PRO A 122 9.02 -7.03 -21.09
N VAL A 123 9.62 -7.20 -19.92
CA VAL A 123 8.92 -7.57 -18.68
C VAL A 123 8.15 -6.34 -18.17
N ARG A 124 6.86 -6.51 -17.93
CA ARG A 124 6.04 -5.49 -17.29
C ARG A 124 6.17 -5.61 -15.79
N ARG A 125 6.88 -4.67 -15.17
CA ARG A 125 7.16 -4.68 -13.74
C ARG A 125 6.14 -3.86 -12.97
N TYR A 126 5.40 -4.57 -12.11
CA TYR A 126 4.41 -3.99 -11.20
C TYR A 126 4.59 -4.54 -9.80
N ALA A 127 4.25 -3.71 -8.82
CA ALA A 127 4.01 -4.14 -7.45
C ALA A 127 2.60 -3.72 -7.03
N ILE A 128 2.00 -4.52 -6.15
CA ILE A 128 0.71 -4.19 -5.54
C ILE A 128 0.88 -3.97 -4.04
N ALA A 129 0.03 -3.13 -3.47
CA ALA A 129 -0.22 -3.13 -2.05
C ALA A 129 -1.72 -3.29 -1.76
N LEU A 130 -2.01 -4.07 -0.71
CA LEU A 130 -3.33 -4.28 -0.13
C LEU A 130 -3.22 -3.98 1.36
N GLY A 131 -4.15 -3.21 1.92
CA GLY A 131 -4.12 -2.94 3.36
C GLY A 131 -5.46 -2.48 3.89
N CYS A 132 -5.57 -2.48 5.21
CA CYS A 132 -6.75 -2.01 5.93
C CYS A 132 -6.34 -1.28 7.21
N GLU A 133 -7.30 -0.61 7.84
CA GLU A 133 -7.08 -0.01 9.16
C GLU A 133 -6.74 -1.11 10.19
N VAL A 134 -5.84 -0.81 11.12
CA VAL A 134 -5.32 -1.76 12.13
C VAL A 134 -6.42 -2.42 12.98
N LYS A 135 -7.55 -1.76 13.18
CA LYS A 135 -8.70 -2.35 13.87
C LYS A 135 -9.20 -3.68 13.26
N HIS A 136 -8.88 -3.95 12.00
CA HIS A 136 -9.20 -5.19 11.29
C HIS A 136 -8.05 -6.19 11.25
N ALA A 137 -6.86 -5.84 11.77
CA ALA A 137 -5.66 -6.66 11.65
C ALA A 137 -5.81 -8.05 12.25
N GLY A 138 -6.55 -8.21 13.35
CA GLY A 138 -6.82 -9.52 13.98
C GLY A 138 -7.50 -10.55 13.07
N SER A 139 -8.16 -10.10 11.99
CA SER A 139 -8.75 -10.99 10.99
C SER A 139 -7.77 -11.41 9.88
N LEU A 140 -6.53 -10.91 9.91
CA LEU A 140 -5.53 -11.18 8.89
C LEU A 140 -4.45 -12.11 9.41
N ILE A 141 -4.13 -13.17 8.69
CA ILE A 141 -3.02 -14.06 9.03
C ILE A 141 -1.68 -13.31 9.05
N TYR A 142 -1.54 -12.27 8.27
CA TYR A 142 -0.33 -11.46 8.16
C TYR A 142 -0.01 -10.61 9.39
N ALA A 143 -0.96 -10.46 10.32
CA ALA A 143 -0.76 -9.69 11.54
C ALA A 143 -0.24 -10.52 12.72
N ASP A 144 -0.24 -11.86 12.64
CA ASP A 144 0.02 -12.76 13.78
C ASP A 144 1.36 -12.56 14.49
N THR A 145 2.36 -12.01 13.80
CA THR A 145 3.70 -11.78 14.37
C THR A 145 4.05 -10.29 14.46
N LEU A 146 3.07 -9.40 14.34
CA LEU A 146 3.27 -7.97 14.44
C LEU A 146 2.82 -7.46 15.81
N ASP A 147 3.65 -6.62 16.43
CA ASP A 147 3.25 -5.92 17.64
C ASP A 147 2.45 -4.67 17.27
N LEU A 148 1.13 -4.77 17.43
CA LEU A 148 0.18 -3.70 17.10
C LEU A 148 0.01 -2.69 18.23
N ALA A 149 0.59 -2.95 19.42
CA ALA A 149 0.48 -2.10 20.59
C ALA A 149 1.61 -1.06 20.67
N GLN A 150 2.74 -1.31 20.02
CA GLN A 150 3.88 -0.40 20.04
C GLN A 150 3.74 0.75 19.04
N ASP A 151 3.73 1.99 19.53
CA ASP A 151 3.60 3.16 18.68
C ASP A 151 4.78 3.31 17.69
N ASN A 152 5.99 2.97 18.10
CA ASN A 152 7.19 3.04 17.28
C ASN A 152 7.27 1.95 16.18
N ALA A 153 6.36 0.98 16.18
CA ALA A 153 6.24 0.00 15.10
C ALA A 153 5.57 0.59 13.83
N PHE A 154 4.93 1.76 13.96
CA PHE A 154 4.22 2.39 12.86
C PHE A 154 5.10 3.37 12.12
N GLU A 155 5.43 3.04 10.86
CA GLU A 155 6.20 3.93 10.00
C GLU A 155 5.34 5.13 9.56
N PRO A 156 5.85 6.38 9.67
CA PRO A 156 5.13 7.57 9.28
C PRO A 156 5.09 7.71 7.76
N ILE A 157 4.00 7.32 7.12
CA ILE A 157 3.79 7.48 5.68
C ILE A 157 2.95 8.71 5.36
N GLY A 158 2.94 9.10 4.08
CA GLY A 158 2.00 10.05 3.48
C GLY A 158 1.26 9.42 2.31
N ILE A 159 0.45 10.23 1.63
CA ILE A 159 -0.22 9.84 0.39
C ILE A 159 0.68 10.14 -0.81
N SER A 160 1.17 11.37 -0.90
CA SER A 160 2.11 11.87 -1.90
C SER A 160 2.85 13.07 -1.31
N CYS A 161 4.12 13.27 -1.65
CA CYS A 161 4.92 14.38 -1.11
C CYS A 161 4.31 15.75 -1.39
N ARG A 162 3.63 15.92 -2.54
CA ARG A 162 3.02 17.20 -2.94
C ARG A 162 1.88 17.69 -2.04
N ILE A 163 1.21 16.75 -1.35
CA ILE A 163 0.07 17.05 -0.45
C ILE A 163 0.33 16.58 0.99
N CYS A 164 1.58 16.23 1.30
CA CYS A 164 1.93 15.70 2.62
C CYS A 164 2.23 16.85 3.59
N GLU A 165 1.49 16.88 4.69
CA GLU A 165 1.60 17.91 5.73
C GLU A 165 2.74 17.70 6.73
N ARG A 166 3.45 16.56 6.68
CA ARG A 166 4.58 16.31 7.57
C ARG A 166 5.66 17.34 7.35
N LYS A 167 6.08 18.04 8.43
CA LYS A 167 7.12 19.06 8.35
C LYS A 167 8.48 18.45 8.14
N THR A 168 8.78 17.36 8.87
CA THR A 168 10.06 16.65 8.80
C THR A 168 9.86 15.28 8.15
N CYS A 169 10.54 15.03 7.04
CA CYS A 169 10.51 13.72 6.38
C CYS A 169 11.83 13.51 5.61
N PRO A 170 12.64 12.50 5.98
CA PRO A 170 13.94 12.26 5.34
C PRO A 170 13.84 11.79 3.90
N GLN A 171 12.65 11.27 3.50
CA GLN A 171 12.39 10.74 2.16
C GLN A 171 11.49 11.64 1.30
N ARG A 172 11.38 12.91 1.67
CA ARG A 172 10.61 13.86 0.85
C ARG A 172 11.29 14.07 -0.51
N SER A 173 10.61 13.65 -1.59
CA SER A 173 11.16 13.74 -2.94
C SER A 173 10.83 15.06 -3.65
N VAL A 174 9.72 15.72 -3.27
CA VAL A 174 9.31 17.01 -3.86
C VAL A 174 8.67 17.90 -2.79
N PRO A 175 8.78 19.23 -2.91
CA PRO A 175 8.13 20.17 -2.01
C PRO A 175 6.59 20.01 -2.01
N PRO A 176 5.92 20.28 -0.87
CA PRO A 176 4.47 20.36 -0.83
C PRO A 176 3.98 21.61 -1.59
N LEU A 177 2.82 21.48 -2.25
CA LEU A 177 2.28 22.56 -3.11
C LEU A 177 1.74 23.76 -2.32
N GLU A 178 1.15 23.50 -1.14
CA GLU A 178 0.41 24.50 -0.37
C GLU A 178 1.18 25.03 0.83
N ARG A 179 2.49 24.74 0.93
CA ARG A 179 3.34 25.18 2.03
C ARG A 179 4.44 26.11 1.55
N ARG A 180 4.79 27.07 2.38
CA ARG A 180 5.93 27.93 2.14
C ARG A 180 7.23 27.17 2.42
N LEU A 181 8.22 27.45 1.62
CA LEU A 181 9.57 26.91 1.80
C LEU A 181 10.47 28.01 2.35
N SER A 182 11.23 27.65 3.37
CA SER A 182 12.30 28.49 3.92
C SER A 182 13.64 27.87 3.56
N ILE A 183 14.52 28.64 2.97
CA ILE A 183 15.88 28.20 2.60
C ILE A 183 16.87 28.96 3.47
N ASN A 184 17.66 28.21 4.24
CA ASN A 184 18.79 28.76 4.98
C ASN A 184 20.07 28.37 4.25
N ALA A 185 20.71 29.35 3.58
CA ALA A 185 21.95 29.15 2.81
C ALA A 185 23.15 28.67 3.65
N ASN A 186 23.10 28.87 4.97
CA ASN A 186 24.17 28.52 5.90
C ASN A 186 23.94 27.15 6.58
N LEU A 187 22.80 26.48 6.34
CA LEU A 187 22.47 25.20 6.94
C LEU A 187 22.39 24.12 5.87
N ARG A 188 23.11 23.01 6.08
CA ARG A 188 22.97 21.80 5.23
C ARG A 188 22.22 20.73 6.02
N GLY A 189 20.97 20.49 5.65
CA GLY A 189 20.14 19.39 6.17
C GLY A 189 20.00 18.27 5.16
N VAL A 190 19.20 17.26 5.51
CA VAL A 190 18.79 16.19 4.58
C VAL A 190 17.99 16.76 3.40
N LEU A 191 17.17 17.76 3.68
CA LEU A 191 16.47 18.56 2.66
C LEU A 191 17.15 19.94 2.54
N PRO A 192 17.21 20.52 1.33
CA PRO A 192 17.79 21.85 1.12
C PRO A 192 16.84 22.99 1.53
N TYR A 193 15.70 22.69 2.15
CA TYR A 193 14.69 23.65 2.59
C TYR A 193 13.92 23.12 3.79
N ASP A 194 13.34 24.01 4.56
CA ASP A 194 12.36 23.71 5.60
C ASP A 194 10.95 24.00 5.09
N VAL A 195 9.98 23.24 5.58
CA VAL A 195 8.55 23.42 5.29
C VAL A 195 7.90 24.17 6.45
N THR A 196 7.40 25.35 6.20
CA THR A 196 6.77 26.22 7.19
C THR A 196 5.25 26.29 7.03
#